data_309503a298685e99e2947c12b009048c
#
_entry.id   309503a298685e99e2947c12b009048c
#
_cell.length_a   1.000
_cell.length_b   1.000
_cell.length_c   1.000
_cell.angle_alpha   90.00
_cell.angle_beta   90.00
_cell.angle_gamma   90.00
#
_symmetry.space_group_name_H-M   'P 1'
#
loop_
_entity.id
_entity.type
_entity.pdbx_description
1 polymer ?
#
loop_
_entity_poly.entity_id
_entity_poly.type
_entity_poly.pdbx_seq_one_letter_code
_entity_poly.pdbx_strand_id
1 'polypeptide(L)'
;MRKLIYMGLEKYKSRYTFQLQDWNEAVFKSRNIDYILVPGETLSNDQAIVTGQVLDAHGRSYFGMSQLMNLVKLMKAGEVTSDDVVYFEDMFQPGMESLPYILQQVDQSKRPRIYVRCLAQSIDPDDFVHVWGMSKWMGHYEKMLDSFVDGVLATNEEMVAHMKIAGWEAPIYNISGLAFGKAEVL
;
A
#
# COMPACT_ATOMS: atom_id res chain seq x y z
N MET A 1 18.28 -1.98 -14.73
CA MET A 1 18.31 -2.84 -13.50
C MET A 1 16.98 -2.62 -12.80
N ARG A 2 16.29 -3.70 -12.41
CA ARG A 2 14.96 -3.61 -11.79
C ARG A 2 15.07 -3.01 -10.38
N LYS A 3 14.29 -1.98 -10.11
CA LYS A 3 14.19 -1.36 -8.78
C LYS A 3 12.83 -1.65 -8.15
N LEU A 4 12.81 -1.64 -6.85
CA LEU A 4 11.58 -1.62 -6.05
C LEU A 4 11.29 -0.17 -5.64
N ILE A 5 10.18 0.36 -6.10
CA ILE A 5 9.67 1.67 -5.68
C ILE A 5 8.73 1.42 -4.52
N TYR A 6 9.21 1.70 -3.32
CA TYR A 6 8.51 1.34 -2.09
C TYR A 6 7.67 2.50 -1.58
N MET A 7 6.37 2.29 -1.56
CA MET A 7 5.34 3.21 -1.05
C MET A 7 4.96 2.77 0.36
N GLY A 8 5.82 3.12 1.33
CA GLY A 8 5.62 2.74 2.73
C GLY A 8 4.47 3.50 3.41
N LEU A 9 4.03 3.00 4.55
CA LEU A 9 3.01 3.66 5.37
C LEU A 9 3.59 4.82 6.18
N GLU A 10 2.75 5.76 6.54
CA GLU A 10 3.11 6.81 7.48
C GLU A 10 3.55 6.22 8.83
N LYS A 11 4.71 6.66 9.32
CA LYS A 11 5.30 6.16 10.56
C LYS A 11 4.66 6.81 11.79
N TYR A 12 3.91 6.02 12.55
CA TYR A 12 3.40 6.43 13.87
C TYR A 12 4.13 5.66 14.95
N LYS A 13 4.73 6.35 15.93
CA LYS A 13 5.52 5.71 17.02
C LYS A 13 4.75 4.65 17.83
N SER A 14 3.43 4.79 17.93
CA SER A 14 2.56 3.87 18.66
C SER A 14 1.97 2.74 17.81
N ARG A 15 2.42 2.58 16.56
CA ARG A 15 1.87 1.59 15.62
C ARG A 15 2.93 0.70 15.02
N TYR A 16 2.50 -0.50 14.61
CA TYR A 16 3.32 -1.44 13.86
C TYR A 16 3.89 -0.86 12.56
N THR A 17 3.26 0.18 12.00
CA THR A 17 3.72 0.85 10.78
C THR A 17 5.13 1.46 10.93
N PHE A 18 5.50 1.86 12.16
CA PHE A 18 6.84 2.33 12.46
C PHE A 18 7.89 1.24 12.29
N GLN A 19 7.59 0.05 12.78
CA GLN A 19 8.49 -1.11 12.71
C GLN A 19 8.47 -1.75 11.31
N LEU A 20 7.32 -1.79 10.66
CA LEU A 20 7.13 -2.46 9.38
C LEU A 20 8.06 -1.91 8.30
N GLN A 21 8.19 -0.60 8.18
CA GLN A 21 9.09 0.01 7.21
C GLN A 21 10.54 -0.36 7.52
N ASP A 22 10.97 -0.26 8.78
CA ASP A 22 12.35 -0.56 9.17
C ASP A 22 12.70 -2.03 8.90
N TRP A 23 11.76 -2.95 9.13
CA TRP A 23 11.94 -4.38 8.82
C TRP A 23 12.00 -4.64 7.31
N ASN A 24 11.12 -4.03 6.53
CA ASN A 24 11.14 -4.16 5.08
C ASN A 24 12.46 -3.64 4.51
N GLU A 25 12.92 -2.47 4.93
CA GLU A 25 14.19 -1.92 4.48
C GLU A 25 15.38 -2.80 4.89
N ALA A 26 15.36 -3.39 6.10
CA ALA A 26 16.38 -4.34 6.53
C ALA A 26 16.39 -5.59 5.62
N VAL A 27 15.23 -6.10 5.24
CA VAL A 27 15.11 -7.23 4.30
C VAL A 27 15.62 -6.82 2.92
N PHE A 28 15.24 -5.65 2.40
CA PHE A 28 15.71 -5.18 1.10
C PHE A 28 17.23 -5.09 1.05
N LYS A 29 17.85 -4.50 2.08
CA LYS A 29 19.31 -4.42 2.22
C LYS A 29 19.96 -5.80 2.31
N SER A 30 19.41 -6.71 3.14
CA SER A 30 19.98 -8.06 3.32
C SER A 30 19.92 -8.93 2.06
N ARG A 31 18.96 -8.65 1.18
CA ARG A 31 18.74 -9.35 -0.09
C ARG A 31 19.35 -8.62 -1.30
N ASN A 32 20.06 -7.51 -1.08
CA ASN A 32 20.62 -6.65 -2.13
C ASN A 32 19.54 -6.21 -3.15
N ILE A 33 18.32 -5.92 -2.66
CA ILE A 33 17.25 -5.36 -3.49
C ILE A 33 17.54 -3.86 -3.65
N ASP A 34 17.69 -3.41 -4.89
CA ASP A 34 17.77 -1.98 -5.20
C ASP A 34 16.39 -1.37 -5.03
N TYR A 35 16.24 -0.37 -4.16
CA TYR A 35 14.96 0.23 -3.86
C TYR A 35 15.02 1.75 -3.68
N ILE A 36 13.92 2.39 -3.98
CA ILE A 36 13.65 3.80 -3.70
C ILE A 36 12.47 3.86 -2.73
N LEU A 37 12.70 4.35 -1.52
CA LEU A 37 11.60 4.71 -0.62
C LEU A 37 11.04 6.06 -1.04
N VAL A 38 9.77 6.09 -1.42
CA VAL A 38 9.08 7.32 -1.80
C VAL A 38 8.55 7.98 -0.53
N PRO A 39 9.00 9.20 -0.18
CA PRO A 39 8.55 9.87 1.02
C PRO A 39 7.16 10.47 0.83
N GLY A 40 6.35 10.44 1.90
CA GLY A 40 5.18 11.29 2.08
C GLY A 40 5.48 12.41 3.07
N GLU A 41 4.68 13.49 3.04
CA GLU A 41 4.77 14.60 3.98
C GLU A 41 3.76 14.41 5.11
N THR A 42 4.13 14.79 6.34
CA THR A 42 3.27 14.73 7.51
C THR A 42 2.74 16.12 7.87
N LEU A 43 1.46 16.20 8.27
CA LEU A 43 0.85 17.48 8.67
C LEU A 43 1.29 17.94 10.06
N SER A 44 1.52 17.02 10.99
CA SER A 44 1.99 17.34 12.33
C SER A 44 2.84 16.22 12.92
N ASN A 45 3.73 16.59 13.84
CA ASN A 45 4.55 15.63 14.58
C ASN A 45 3.85 15.06 15.83
N ASP A 46 2.70 15.59 16.22
CA ASP A 46 1.96 15.24 17.45
C ASP A 46 0.76 14.34 17.15
N GLN A 47 1.00 13.26 16.43
CA GLN A 47 -0.06 12.32 16.08
C GLN A 47 -0.29 11.34 17.24
N ALA A 48 -1.15 11.73 18.16
CA ALA A 48 -1.68 10.81 19.17
C ALA A 48 -2.77 9.95 18.51
N ILE A 49 -2.53 8.64 18.44
CA ILE A 49 -3.57 7.68 18.07
C ILE A 49 -4.45 7.47 19.28
N VAL A 50 -5.71 7.83 19.17
CA VAL A 50 -6.72 7.57 20.19
C VAL A 50 -7.34 6.20 19.90
N THR A 51 -7.27 5.33 20.89
CA THR A 51 -7.88 3.98 20.81
C THR A 51 -9.37 4.09 20.48
N GLY A 52 -9.84 3.34 19.49
CA GLY A 52 -11.24 3.32 19.07
C GLY A 52 -11.65 4.45 18.13
N GLN A 53 -10.73 5.30 17.70
CA GLN A 53 -10.98 6.29 16.65
C GLN A 53 -10.35 5.87 15.33
N VAL A 54 -10.99 6.28 14.24
CA VAL A 54 -10.40 6.19 12.88
C VAL A 54 -9.07 6.94 12.90
N LEU A 55 -8.11 6.42 12.19
CA LEU A 55 -6.85 7.10 11.92
C LEU A 55 -7.13 8.55 11.49
N ASP A 56 -6.22 9.47 11.83
CA ASP A 56 -6.29 10.84 11.35
C ASP A 56 -6.47 10.85 9.82
N ALA A 57 -7.73 11.04 9.39
CA ALA A 57 -8.09 10.99 7.98
C ALA A 57 -7.41 12.12 7.17
N HIS A 58 -7.19 13.27 7.79
CA HIS A 58 -6.55 14.40 7.13
C HIS A 58 -5.04 14.14 6.98
N GLY A 59 -4.36 13.75 8.06
CA GLY A 59 -2.93 13.44 8.04
C GLY A 59 -2.61 12.30 7.09
N ARG A 60 -3.39 11.20 7.16
CA ARG A 60 -3.22 10.06 6.27
C ARG A 60 -3.45 10.42 4.79
N SER A 61 -4.47 11.23 4.51
CA SER A 61 -4.72 11.68 3.14
C SER A 61 -3.61 12.59 2.63
N TYR A 62 -3.15 13.52 3.45
CA TYR A 62 -2.05 14.40 3.10
C TYR A 62 -0.76 13.61 2.82
N PHE A 63 -0.42 12.67 3.71
CA PHE A 63 0.73 11.79 3.52
C PHE A 63 0.62 10.99 2.21
N GLY A 64 -0.49 10.30 2.00
CA GLY A 64 -0.69 9.46 0.81
C GLY A 64 -0.66 10.26 -0.49
N MET A 65 -1.35 11.39 -0.54
CA MET A 65 -1.37 12.27 -1.71
C MET A 65 0.01 12.85 -2.01
N SER A 66 0.74 13.32 -1.00
CA SER A 66 2.09 13.86 -1.18
C SER A 66 3.08 12.78 -1.64
N GLN A 67 2.94 11.56 -1.11
CA GLN A 67 3.73 10.40 -1.54
C GLN A 67 3.44 10.07 -3.01
N LEU A 68 2.17 10.06 -3.43
CA LEU A 68 1.81 9.85 -4.82
C LEU A 68 2.38 10.96 -5.74
N MET A 69 2.32 12.21 -5.32
CA MET A 69 2.94 13.32 -6.08
C MET A 69 4.44 13.09 -6.29
N ASN A 70 5.14 12.55 -5.28
CA ASN A 70 6.55 12.23 -5.42
C ASN A 70 6.78 11.04 -6.36
N LEU A 71 5.93 10.01 -6.33
CA LEU A 71 5.96 8.93 -7.33
C LEU A 71 5.78 9.48 -8.75
N VAL A 72 4.81 10.38 -8.96
CA VAL A 72 4.56 11.00 -10.27
C VAL A 72 5.78 11.80 -10.76
N LYS A 73 6.49 12.50 -9.87
CA LYS A 73 7.74 13.20 -10.22
C LYS A 73 8.82 12.20 -10.69
N LEU A 74 8.99 11.08 -9.99
CA LEU A 74 9.94 10.03 -10.38
C LEU A 74 9.58 9.43 -11.76
N MET A 75 8.30 9.15 -11.98
CA MET A 75 7.81 8.68 -13.29
C MET A 75 8.09 9.70 -14.40
N LYS A 76 7.80 10.98 -14.14
CA LYS A 76 8.04 12.06 -15.09
C LYS A 76 9.52 12.27 -15.41
N ALA A 77 10.40 12.05 -14.42
CA ALA A 77 11.85 12.13 -14.59
C ALA A 77 12.44 10.90 -15.31
N GLY A 78 11.64 9.86 -15.55
CA GLY A 78 12.12 8.60 -16.14
C GLY A 78 12.92 7.73 -15.17
N GLU A 79 12.82 8.01 -13.86
CA GLU A 79 13.48 7.22 -12.82
C GLU A 79 12.71 5.94 -12.48
N VAL A 80 11.44 5.88 -12.86
CA VAL A 80 10.57 4.70 -12.76
C VAL A 80 10.21 4.24 -14.17
N THR A 81 10.49 2.98 -14.46
CA THR A 81 10.37 2.39 -15.81
C THR A 81 9.53 1.11 -15.77
N SER A 82 9.26 0.52 -16.93
CA SER A 82 8.54 -0.77 -17.05
C SER A 82 9.28 -1.95 -16.43
N ASP A 83 10.57 -1.83 -16.20
CA ASP A 83 11.33 -2.89 -15.51
C ASP A 83 11.10 -2.89 -14.00
N ASP A 84 10.65 -1.77 -13.46
CA ASP A 84 10.52 -1.54 -12.03
C ASP A 84 9.19 -2.07 -11.47
N VAL A 85 9.15 -2.20 -10.15
CA VAL A 85 7.96 -2.59 -9.40
C VAL A 85 7.62 -1.47 -8.42
N VAL A 86 6.41 -0.96 -8.48
CA VAL A 86 5.86 -0.05 -7.46
C VAL A 86 5.07 -0.91 -6.47
N TYR A 87 5.46 -0.88 -5.22
CA TYR A 87 4.82 -1.64 -4.16
C TYR A 87 4.22 -0.73 -3.10
N PHE A 88 2.91 -0.79 -2.96
CA PHE A 88 2.17 -0.09 -1.92
C PHE A 88 1.96 -1.00 -0.72
N GLU A 89 2.42 -0.56 0.44
CA GLU A 89 2.31 -1.30 1.70
C GLU A 89 0.87 -1.41 2.23
N ASP A 90 -0.04 -0.60 1.71
CA ASP A 90 -1.47 -0.67 1.99
C ASP A 90 -2.25 -0.36 0.71
N MET A 91 -3.21 -1.21 0.37
CA MET A 91 -4.06 -0.98 -0.80
C MET A 91 -5.01 0.21 -0.63
N PHE A 92 -5.31 0.62 0.60
CA PHE A 92 -6.10 1.82 0.88
C PHE A 92 -5.24 3.07 1.08
N GLN A 93 -4.28 3.26 0.20
CA GLN A 93 -3.44 4.46 0.19
C GLN A 93 -4.18 5.62 -0.49
N PRO A 94 -4.52 6.71 0.23
CA PRO A 94 -5.13 7.89 -0.39
C PRO A 94 -4.27 8.44 -1.53
N GLY A 95 -4.92 8.79 -2.64
CA GLY A 95 -4.25 9.24 -3.87
C GLY A 95 -4.11 8.15 -4.93
N MET A 96 -4.12 6.85 -4.57
CA MET A 96 -4.02 5.75 -5.54
C MET A 96 -5.14 5.78 -6.59
N GLU A 97 -6.30 6.35 -6.26
CA GLU A 97 -7.41 6.54 -7.20
C GLU A 97 -7.05 7.37 -8.43
N SER A 98 -5.94 8.10 -8.38
CA SER A 98 -5.42 8.86 -9.53
C SER A 98 -4.54 8.02 -10.46
N LEU A 99 -4.04 6.86 -10.01
CA LEU A 99 -3.11 6.03 -10.78
C LEU A 99 -3.68 5.52 -12.11
N PRO A 100 -4.93 5.04 -12.21
CA PRO A 100 -5.49 4.62 -13.49
C PRO A 100 -5.41 5.71 -14.56
N TYR A 101 -5.74 6.95 -14.18
CA TYR A 101 -5.64 8.08 -15.11
C TYR A 101 -4.20 8.35 -15.53
N ILE A 102 -3.26 8.34 -14.59
CA ILE A 102 -1.83 8.57 -14.87
C ILE A 102 -1.28 7.47 -15.76
N LEU A 103 -1.58 6.21 -15.46
CA LEU A 103 -1.08 5.07 -16.20
C LEU A 103 -1.64 5.00 -17.62
N GLN A 104 -2.86 5.47 -17.86
CA GLN A 104 -3.43 5.54 -19.20
C GLN A 104 -2.68 6.51 -20.11
N GLN A 105 -2.05 7.54 -19.56
CA GLN A 105 -1.27 8.53 -20.31
C GLN A 105 0.17 8.05 -20.62
N VAL A 106 0.58 6.96 -19.98
CA VAL A 106 1.90 6.35 -20.19
C VAL A 106 1.75 5.20 -21.19
N ASP A 107 2.64 5.13 -22.16
CA ASP A 107 2.74 3.98 -23.07
C ASP A 107 2.80 2.68 -22.24
N GLN A 108 2.01 1.70 -22.62
CA GLN A 108 1.91 0.43 -21.88
C GLN A 108 3.28 -0.25 -21.70
N SER A 109 4.16 -0.13 -22.70
CA SER A 109 5.53 -0.65 -22.63
C SER A 109 6.42 0.06 -21.59
N LYS A 110 5.98 1.20 -21.08
CA LYS A 110 6.71 2.03 -20.10
C LYS A 110 6.09 2.02 -18.70
N ARG A 111 4.98 1.29 -18.52
CA ARG A 111 4.31 1.22 -17.22
C ARG A 111 5.06 0.30 -16.26
N PRO A 112 5.36 0.75 -15.04
CA PRO A 112 5.87 -0.13 -14.00
C PRO A 112 4.78 -1.14 -13.60
N ARG A 113 5.18 -2.26 -13.02
CA ARG A 113 4.23 -3.19 -12.40
C ARG A 113 3.84 -2.68 -11.02
N ILE A 114 2.55 -2.81 -10.70
CA ILE A 114 1.98 -2.29 -9.46
C ILE A 114 1.50 -3.45 -8.60
N TYR A 115 2.05 -3.56 -7.40
CA TYR A 115 1.62 -4.49 -6.39
C TYR A 115 1.14 -3.74 -5.16
N VAL A 116 0.10 -4.26 -4.54
CA VAL A 116 -0.49 -3.69 -3.33
C VAL A 116 -0.60 -4.74 -2.24
N ARG A 117 -0.52 -4.34 -0.99
CA ARG A 117 -0.79 -5.22 0.16
C ARG A 117 -2.20 -5.01 0.66
N CYS A 118 -2.91 -6.11 0.85
CA CYS A 118 -4.20 -6.11 1.52
C CYS A 118 -3.96 -6.18 3.04
N LEU A 119 -4.38 -5.14 3.76
CA LEU A 119 -4.35 -5.08 5.22
C LEU A 119 -5.76 -5.03 5.83
N ALA A 120 -6.76 -4.68 5.02
CA ALA A 120 -8.16 -4.58 5.38
C ALA A 120 -9.01 -4.87 4.14
N GLN A 121 -10.28 -5.27 4.34
CA GLN A 121 -11.18 -5.68 3.27
C GLN A 121 -12.60 -5.17 3.49
N SER A 122 -13.23 -4.69 2.43
CA SER A 122 -14.62 -4.20 2.50
C SER A 122 -15.65 -5.30 2.69
N ILE A 123 -15.35 -6.52 2.28
CA ILE A 123 -16.25 -7.69 2.36
C ILE A 123 -16.26 -8.33 3.75
N ASP A 124 -15.21 -8.17 4.53
CA ASP A 124 -15.10 -8.76 5.86
C ASP A 124 -15.98 -7.99 6.86
N PRO A 125 -17.02 -8.64 7.45
CA PRO A 125 -17.93 -7.98 8.39
C PRO A 125 -17.27 -7.61 9.72
N ASP A 126 -16.15 -8.25 10.06
CA ASP A 126 -15.41 -8.02 11.31
C ASP A 126 -14.29 -6.98 11.12
N ASP A 127 -14.01 -6.57 9.88
CA ASP A 127 -13.02 -5.55 9.58
C ASP A 127 -13.54 -4.15 9.99
N PHE A 128 -12.61 -3.29 10.44
CA PHE A 128 -12.92 -1.90 10.78
C PHE A 128 -13.59 -1.14 9.62
N VAL A 129 -13.28 -1.49 8.39
CA VAL A 129 -13.91 -0.95 7.18
C VAL A 129 -15.41 -1.16 7.21
N HIS A 130 -15.87 -2.36 7.62
CA HIS A 130 -17.27 -2.68 7.73
C HIS A 130 -17.90 -2.02 8.97
N VAL A 131 -17.25 -2.18 10.13
CA VAL A 131 -17.71 -1.66 11.42
C VAL A 131 -17.93 -0.14 11.39
N TRP A 132 -17.14 0.59 10.61
CA TRP A 132 -17.25 2.05 10.47
C TRP A 132 -18.09 2.49 9.26
N GLY A 133 -18.81 1.56 8.63
CA GLY A 133 -19.74 1.85 7.52
C GLY A 133 -19.06 2.29 6.24
N MET A 134 -17.80 1.95 6.04
CA MET A 134 -17.02 2.31 4.87
C MET A 134 -17.08 1.28 3.74
N SER A 135 -17.59 0.08 4.00
CA SER A 135 -17.54 -1.07 3.08
C SER A 135 -18.09 -0.78 1.69
N LYS A 136 -19.15 0.04 1.59
CA LYS A 136 -19.75 0.34 0.28
C LYS A 136 -18.80 1.08 -0.65
N TRP A 137 -18.23 2.20 -0.21
CA TRP A 137 -17.32 2.99 -1.07
C TRP A 137 -15.96 2.30 -1.21
N MET A 138 -15.47 1.64 -0.17
CA MET A 138 -14.22 0.88 -0.25
C MET A 138 -14.34 -0.33 -1.17
N GLY A 139 -15.51 -0.99 -1.23
CA GLY A 139 -15.74 -2.05 -2.22
C GLY A 139 -15.68 -1.54 -3.67
N HIS A 140 -16.12 -0.32 -3.94
CA HIS A 140 -15.92 0.30 -5.26
C HIS A 140 -14.45 0.65 -5.51
N TYR A 141 -13.74 1.10 -4.49
CA TYR A 141 -12.31 1.37 -4.56
C TYR A 141 -11.51 0.09 -4.84
N GLU A 142 -11.81 -1.01 -4.15
CA GLU A 142 -11.21 -2.33 -4.40
C GLU A 142 -11.40 -2.79 -5.85
N LYS A 143 -12.61 -2.64 -6.40
CA LYS A 143 -12.88 -2.97 -7.81
C LYS A 143 -12.08 -2.09 -8.79
N MET A 144 -11.88 -0.83 -8.44
CA MET A 144 -11.01 0.03 -9.23
C MET A 144 -9.56 -0.46 -9.18
N LEU A 145 -9.04 -0.80 -8.00
CA LEU A 145 -7.68 -1.34 -7.85
C LEU A 145 -7.51 -2.62 -8.67
N ASP A 146 -8.44 -3.55 -8.56
CA ASP A 146 -8.43 -4.83 -9.28
C ASP A 146 -8.27 -4.64 -10.79
N SER A 147 -8.78 -3.53 -11.33
CA SER A 147 -8.72 -3.24 -12.76
C SER A 147 -7.33 -2.84 -13.30
N PHE A 148 -6.36 -2.53 -12.43
CA PHE A 148 -5.06 -2.01 -12.90
C PHE A 148 -3.83 -2.53 -12.15
N VAL A 149 -3.99 -3.17 -11.00
CA VAL A 149 -2.85 -3.73 -10.26
C VAL A 149 -2.39 -5.05 -10.87
N ASP A 150 -1.08 -5.31 -10.83
CA ASP A 150 -0.49 -6.54 -11.33
C ASP A 150 -0.53 -7.67 -10.29
N GLY A 151 -0.92 -7.36 -9.07
CA GLY A 151 -1.15 -8.35 -8.03
C GLY A 151 -1.35 -7.77 -6.64
N VAL A 152 -1.95 -8.59 -5.79
CA VAL A 152 -2.24 -8.26 -4.40
C VAL A 152 -1.54 -9.25 -3.47
N LEU A 153 -0.92 -8.74 -2.42
CA LEU A 153 -0.30 -9.51 -1.36
C LEU A 153 -1.27 -9.62 -0.18
N ALA A 154 -1.82 -10.79 0.04
CA ALA A 154 -2.70 -11.08 1.17
C ALA A 154 -1.92 -11.73 2.32
N THR A 155 -2.28 -11.43 3.56
CA THR A 155 -1.51 -11.86 4.74
C THR A 155 -1.88 -13.25 5.25
N ASN A 156 -3.03 -13.80 4.83
CA ASN A 156 -3.50 -15.12 5.22
C ASN A 156 -4.48 -15.70 4.18
N GLU A 157 -4.85 -16.96 4.37
CA GLU A 157 -5.75 -17.67 3.47
C GLU A 157 -7.19 -17.15 3.51
N GLU A 158 -7.63 -16.65 4.66
CA GLU A 158 -8.97 -16.08 4.82
C GLU A 158 -9.13 -14.82 3.96
N MET A 159 -8.15 -13.91 4.01
CA MET A 159 -8.13 -12.74 3.12
C MET A 159 -8.15 -13.15 1.65
N VAL A 160 -7.38 -14.17 1.26
CA VAL A 160 -7.39 -14.69 -0.11
C VAL A 160 -8.79 -15.21 -0.49
N ALA A 161 -9.44 -15.94 0.42
CA ALA A 161 -10.79 -16.46 0.19
C ALA A 161 -11.80 -15.32 0.04
N HIS A 162 -11.76 -14.32 0.91
CA HIS A 162 -12.60 -13.12 0.84
C HIS A 162 -12.43 -12.37 -0.48
N MET A 163 -11.19 -12.13 -0.92
CA MET A 163 -10.94 -11.46 -2.19
C MET A 163 -11.50 -12.23 -3.38
N LYS A 164 -11.38 -13.57 -3.38
CA LYS A 164 -11.97 -14.41 -4.42
C LYS A 164 -13.51 -14.33 -4.42
N ILE A 165 -14.13 -14.33 -3.24
CA ILE A 165 -15.58 -14.18 -3.08
C ILE A 165 -16.01 -12.77 -3.56
N ALA A 166 -15.21 -11.74 -3.30
CA ALA A 166 -15.46 -10.38 -3.77
C ALA A 166 -15.26 -10.22 -5.29
N GLY A 167 -14.74 -11.25 -5.98
CA GLY A 167 -14.60 -11.29 -7.42
C GLY A 167 -13.33 -10.62 -7.95
N TRP A 168 -12.25 -10.61 -7.17
CA TRP A 168 -10.95 -10.12 -7.63
C TRP A 168 -10.40 -11.01 -8.77
N GLU A 169 -9.98 -10.36 -9.86
CA GLU A 169 -9.38 -10.98 -11.04
C GLU A 169 -7.85 -10.87 -11.04
N ALA A 170 -7.30 -9.83 -10.42
CA ALA A 170 -5.85 -9.68 -10.28
C ALA A 170 -5.25 -10.85 -9.48
N PRO A 171 -4.00 -11.27 -9.79
CA PRO A 171 -3.31 -12.32 -9.06
C PRO A 171 -3.21 -12.02 -7.56
N ILE A 172 -3.62 -12.97 -6.71
CA ILE A 172 -3.56 -12.85 -5.25
C ILE A 172 -2.47 -13.79 -4.73
N TYR A 173 -1.52 -13.24 -3.99
CA TYR A 173 -0.40 -13.97 -3.40
C TYR A 173 -0.55 -14.03 -1.89
N ASN A 174 -0.69 -15.23 -1.32
CA ASN A 174 -0.64 -15.42 0.12
C ASN A 174 0.83 -15.34 0.57
N ILE A 175 1.16 -14.33 1.37
CA ILE A 175 2.50 -14.12 1.92
C ILE A 175 2.66 -14.67 3.34
N SER A 176 1.65 -15.41 3.84
CA SER A 176 1.67 -16.11 5.14
C SER A 176 2.01 -15.21 6.33
N GLY A 177 1.34 -14.08 6.43
CA GLY A 177 1.42 -13.19 7.57
C GLY A 177 2.16 -11.88 7.31
N LEU A 178 2.09 -11.02 8.31
CA LEU A 178 2.95 -9.85 8.39
C LEU A 178 4.32 -10.37 8.82
N ALA A 179 5.36 -10.16 8.00
CA ALA A 179 6.72 -10.43 8.41
C ALA A 179 7.11 -9.44 9.52
N PHE A 180 6.71 -9.77 10.75
CA PHE A 180 7.26 -9.10 11.91
C PHE A 180 8.68 -9.65 12.11
N GLY A 181 9.66 -8.76 12.17
CA GLY A 181 11.01 -9.13 12.59
C GLY A 181 10.98 -9.81 13.96
N LYS A 182 12.10 -10.38 14.41
CA LYS A 182 12.20 -10.93 15.75
C LYS A 182 11.68 -9.90 16.74
N ALA A 183 10.61 -10.24 17.46
CA ALA A 183 10.21 -9.47 18.61
C ALA A 183 11.39 -9.51 19.60
N GLU A 184 12.09 -8.41 19.78
CA GLU A 184 12.90 -8.24 20.96
C GLU A 184 11.87 -8.14 22.10
N VAL A 185 11.81 -9.20 22.87
CA VAL A 185 11.07 -9.20 24.13
C VAL A 185 11.81 -8.21 25.02
N LEU A 186 11.25 -7.02 25.17
CA LEU A 186 11.67 -6.04 26.18
C LEU A 186 11.37 -6.56 27.57
#